data_fb1e9d2496f7e2f46587631059805e33
#
_entry.id   fb1e9d2496f7e2f46587631059805e33
#
_cell.length_a   1.000
_cell.length_b   1.000
_cell.length_c   1.000
_cell.angle_alpha   90.00
_cell.angle_beta   90.00
_cell.angle_gamma   90.00
#
_symmetry.space_group_name_H-M   'P 1'
#
loop_
_entity.id
_entity.type
_entity.pdbx_description
1 polymer ?
#
loop_
_entity_poly.entity_id
_entity_poly.type
_entity_poly.pdbx_seq_one_letter_code
_entity_poly.pdbx_strand_id
1 'polypeptide(L)'
;MNRERMAWRAGYLLAAFGIYMVDQASKAWAVRALRFGQMKTLVSGLLDLEYAENRGIAFGQLQEGGAFGRWFFVVLAAAAAISVLVYFFRTPRSDDRVLGACSLLLAGILGNLTDRARLGYVIDFILLHAGSYHWPTFNVADASICAGALLLAYDLFRSPRSQVPSPKSTT
;
A
#
# COMPACT_ATOMS: atom_id res chain seq x y z
N MET A 1 28.98 0.98 -6.73
CA MET A 1 27.63 1.46 -7.11
C MET A 1 27.77 2.93 -7.46
N ASN A 2 27.47 3.34 -8.71
CA ASN A 2 27.80 4.68 -9.22
C ASN A 2 26.89 5.75 -8.56
N ARG A 3 27.41 6.93 -8.20
CA ARG A 3 26.66 8.02 -7.54
C ARG A 3 25.38 8.42 -8.27
N GLU A 4 25.41 8.46 -9.60
CA GLU A 4 24.23 8.75 -10.41
C GLU A 4 23.12 7.68 -10.31
N ARG A 5 23.50 6.41 -10.14
CA ARG A 5 22.53 5.31 -9.92
C ARG A 5 21.79 5.44 -8.60
N MET A 6 22.46 5.94 -7.58
CA MET A 6 21.86 6.19 -6.27
C MET A 6 20.93 7.41 -6.29
N ALA A 7 21.33 8.50 -6.91
CA ALA A 7 20.53 9.72 -7.00
C ALA A 7 19.19 9.51 -7.72
N TRP A 8 19.18 8.75 -8.81
CA TRP A 8 17.96 8.40 -9.54
C TRP A 8 16.94 7.64 -8.67
N ARG A 9 17.36 6.58 -8.00
CA ARG A 9 16.50 5.79 -7.12
C ARG A 9 16.05 6.55 -5.89
N ALA A 10 16.86 7.50 -5.41
CA ALA A 10 16.50 8.35 -4.29
C ALA A 10 15.20 9.15 -4.55
N GLY A 11 14.97 9.61 -5.79
CA GLY A 11 13.73 10.30 -6.16
C GLY A 11 12.49 9.45 -5.92
N TYR A 12 12.51 8.17 -6.29
CA TYR A 12 11.41 7.24 -6.05
C TYR A 12 11.20 6.93 -4.58
N LEU A 13 12.29 6.76 -3.82
CA LEU A 13 12.22 6.53 -2.37
C LEU A 13 11.74 7.78 -1.62
N LEU A 14 12.12 8.98 -2.07
CA LEU A 14 11.59 10.23 -1.54
C LEU A 14 10.09 10.38 -1.83
N ALA A 15 9.63 10.00 -3.03
CA ALA A 15 8.20 9.96 -3.34
C ALA A 15 7.46 8.97 -2.44
N ALA A 16 8.00 7.75 -2.25
CA ALA A 16 7.43 6.78 -1.31
C ALA A 16 7.36 7.34 0.11
N PHE A 17 8.42 7.99 0.59
CA PHE A 17 8.43 8.64 1.90
C PHE A 17 7.40 9.77 2.00
N GLY A 18 7.26 10.60 0.96
CA GLY A 18 6.24 11.66 0.91
C GLY A 18 4.82 11.11 1.03
N ILE A 19 4.49 10.05 0.30
CA ILE A 19 3.17 9.39 0.36
C ILE A 19 2.95 8.76 1.75
N TYR A 20 3.96 8.10 2.32
CA TYR A 20 3.91 7.59 3.69
C TYR A 20 3.62 8.71 4.70
N MET A 21 4.26 9.86 4.57
CA MET A 21 4.02 11.01 5.46
C MET A 21 2.59 11.56 5.31
N VAL A 22 2.06 11.61 4.08
CA VAL A 22 0.66 12.00 3.83
C VAL A 22 -0.30 11.01 4.47
N ASP A 23 -0.05 9.70 4.33
CA ASP A 23 -0.84 8.66 4.99
C ASP A 23 -0.85 8.85 6.51
N GLN A 24 0.30 8.94 7.15
CA GLN A 24 0.39 9.06 8.60
C GLN A 24 -0.19 10.39 9.12
N ALA A 25 -0.01 11.49 8.39
CA ALA A 25 -0.59 12.78 8.74
C ALA A 25 -2.12 12.76 8.62
N SER A 26 -2.67 12.17 7.55
CA SER A 26 -4.12 12.04 7.35
C SER A 26 -4.77 11.13 8.41
N LYS A 27 -4.13 10.02 8.78
CA LYS A 27 -4.56 9.15 9.88
C LYS A 27 -4.55 9.88 11.24
N ALA A 28 -3.48 10.63 11.52
CA ALA A 28 -3.39 11.44 12.75
C ALA A 28 -4.49 12.52 12.80
N TRP A 29 -4.81 13.12 11.65
CA TRP A 29 -5.94 14.05 11.54
C TRP A 29 -7.27 13.31 11.77
N ALA A 30 -7.50 12.15 11.15
CA ALA A 30 -8.72 11.37 11.29
C ALA A 30 -9.01 10.98 12.75
N VAL A 31 -7.98 10.56 13.49
CA VAL A 31 -8.08 10.29 14.94
C VAL A 31 -8.57 11.50 15.71
N ARG A 32 -8.06 12.70 15.40
CA ARG A 32 -8.43 13.93 16.13
C ARG A 32 -9.82 14.44 15.75
N ALA A 33 -10.19 14.31 14.47
CA ALA A 33 -11.37 14.94 13.91
C ALA A 33 -12.61 14.05 13.85
N LEU A 34 -12.44 12.71 13.88
CA LEU A 34 -13.52 11.75 13.56
C LEU A 34 -13.72 10.68 14.64
N ARG A 35 -12.79 10.50 15.60
CA ARG A 35 -12.76 9.35 16.53
C ARG A 35 -14.02 9.21 17.38
N PHE A 36 -14.77 10.06 17.71
CA PHE A 36 -15.93 9.90 18.60
C PHE A 36 -17.28 9.82 17.85
N GLY A 37 -17.30 9.11 16.73
CA GLY A 37 -18.49 8.95 15.91
C GLY A 37 -18.83 10.20 15.08
N GLN A 38 -17.87 11.10 14.93
CA GLN A 38 -18.03 12.25 14.04
C GLN A 38 -17.80 11.79 12.60
N MET A 39 -18.82 11.98 11.78
CA MET A 39 -18.73 11.75 10.33
C MET A 39 -18.74 13.09 9.61
N LYS A 40 -17.97 13.20 8.54
CA LYS A 40 -17.94 14.38 7.67
C LYS A 40 -18.26 13.99 6.25
N THR A 41 -19.39 14.45 5.74
CA THR A 41 -19.76 14.26 4.34
C THR A 41 -18.95 15.22 3.46
N LEU A 42 -18.18 14.69 2.53
CA LEU A 42 -17.45 15.46 1.52
C LEU A 42 -18.26 15.57 0.23
N VAL A 43 -18.88 14.46 -0.21
CA VAL A 43 -19.77 14.42 -1.38
C VAL A 43 -21.01 13.64 -0.98
N SER A 44 -22.16 14.34 -0.93
CA SER A 44 -23.43 13.74 -0.54
C SER A 44 -23.78 12.53 -1.40
N GLY A 45 -24.07 11.41 -0.75
CA GLY A 45 -24.45 10.16 -1.40
C GLY A 45 -23.27 9.37 -2.02
N LEU A 46 -22.00 9.79 -1.82
CA LEU A 46 -20.83 9.13 -2.43
C LEU A 46 -19.63 8.99 -1.50
N LEU A 47 -19.26 10.06 -0.77
CA LEU A 47 -17.98 10.09 -0.04
C LEU A 47 -18.16 10.73 1.33
N ASP A 48 -17.93 9.93 2.35
CA ASP A 48 -17.88 10.36 3.73
C ASP A 48 -16.50 10.10 4.34
N LEU A 49 -16.20 10.81 5.42
CA LEU A 49 -15.06 10.54 6.27
C LEU A 49 -15.56 10.11 7.64
N GLU A 50 -15.17 8.91 8.05
CA GLU A 50 -15.49 8.32 9.36
C GLU A 50 -14.27 7.61 9.93
N TYR A 51 -14.19 7.48 11.26
CA TYR A 51 -13.09 6.75 11.90
C TYR A 51 -13.43 5.28 12.06
N ALA A 52 -12.59 4.39 11.54
CA ALA A 52 -12.68 2.96 11.72
C ALA A 52 -11.35 2.32 12.13
N GLU A 53 -11.40 1.33 13.04
CA GLU A 53 -10.24 0.51 13.41
C GLU A 53 -10.28 -0.82 12.66
N ASN A 54 -9.34 -1.01 11.73
CA ASN A 54 -9.23 -2.24 10.95
C ASN A 54 -8.21 -3.20 11.57
N ARG A 55 -8.71 -4.21 12.25
CA ARG A 55 -7.90 -5.25 12.92
C ARG A 55 -7.53 -6.43 12.03
N GLY A 56 -7.84 -6.38 10.72
CA GLY A 56 -7.58 -7.46 9.78
C GLY A 56 -8.61 -8.60 9.85
N ILE A 57 -9.88 -8.30 9.86
CA ILE A 57 -11.05 -9.12 10.23
C ILE A 57 -11.40 -10.27 9.26
N ALA A 58 -10.63 -10.57 8.24
CA ALA A 58 -11.00 -11.68 7.35
C ALA A 58 -11.18 -13.04 8.07
N PHE A 59 -10.69 -13.17 9.31
CA PHE A 59 -10.78 -14.39 10.11
C PHE A 59 -11.19 -14.05 11.55
N GLY A 60 -12.48 -14.07 11.86
CA GLY A 60 -13.05 -13.74 13.18
C GLY A 60 -12.38 -14.42 14.38
N GLN A 61 -11.76 -15.59 14.18
CA GLN A 61 -10.97 -16.29 15.21
C GLN A 61 -9.63 -15.60 15.57
N LEU A 62 -9.08 -14.73 14.71
CA LEU A 62 -7.85 -13.98 15.02
C LEU A 62 -8.13 -12.69 15.82
N GLN A 63 -9.38 -12.28 15.96
CA GLN A 63 -9.76 -11.17 16.85
C GLN A 63 -9.59 -11.55 18.34
N GLU A 64 -9.86 -12.79 18.70
CA GLU A 64 -9.65 -13.32 20.05
C GLU A 64 -8.16 -13.63 20.32
N GLY A 65 -7.34 -13.76 19.27
CA GLY A 65 -5.91 -14.08 19.34
C GLY A 65 -5.00 -12.96 19.86
N GLY A 66 -5.50 -11.77 20.16
CA GLY A 66 -4.76 -10.68 20.82
C GLY A 66 -3.43 -10.36 20.14
N ALA A 67 -2.32 -10.64 20.83
CA ALA A 67 -0.96 -10.36 20.35
C ALA A 67 -0.58 -11.17 19.10
N PHE A 68 -1.07 -12.40 18.94
CA PHE A 68 -0.72 -13.25 17.80
C PHE A 68 -1.21 -12.70 16.47
N GLY A 69 -2.47 -12.27 16.36
CA GLY A 69 -3.02 -11.68 15.14
C GLY A 69 -2.27 -10.42 14.71
N ARG A 70 -1.96 -9.55 15.68
CA ARG A 70 -1.14 -8.34 15.44
C ARG A 70 0.21 -8.68 14.81
N TRP A 71 0.97 -9.56 15.46
CA TRP A 71 2.33 -9.88 15.01
C TRP A 71 2.35 -10.66 13.70
N PHE A 72 1.33 -11.51 13.44
CA PHE A 72 1.17 -12.16 12.15
C PHE A 72 1.09 -11.14 11.00
N PHE A 73 0.23 -10.12 11.11
CA PHE A 73 0.11 -9.09 10.07
C PHE A 73 1.34 -8.17 10.00
N VAL A 74 2.02 -7.92 11.11
CA VAL A 74 3.28 -7.17 11.13
C VAL A 74 4.36 -7.92 10.35
N VAL A 75 4.55 -9.21 10.60
CA VAL A 75 5.55 -10.04 9.90
C VAL A 75 5.21 -10.15 8.42
N LEU A 76 3.94 -10.38 8.08
CA LEU A 76 3.48 -10.47 6.69
C LEU A 76 3.75 -9.14 5.93
N ALA A 77 3.40 -8.01 6.52
CA ALA A 77 3.63 -6.69 5.91
C ALA A 77 5.13 -6.37 5.80
N ALA A 78 5.94 -6.74 6.81
CA ALA A 78 7.38 -6.57 6.76
C ALA A 78 8.01 -7.44 5.64
N ALA A 79 7.59 -8.70 5.51
CA ALA A 79 8.03 -9.58 4.42
C ALA A 79 7.64 -9.01 3.04
N ALA A 80 6.43 -8.49 2.89
CA ALA A 80 5.99 -7.82 1.67
C ALA A 80 6.85 -6.58 1.37
N ALA A 81 7.11 -5.72 2.36
CA ALA A 81 7.96 -4.53 2.19
C ALA A 81 9.38 -4.91 1.75
N ILE A 82 9.98 -5.92 2.38
CA ILE A 82 11.31 -6.43 2.00
C ILE A 82 11.28 -6.96 0.56
N SER A 83 10.27 -7.74 0.18
CA SER A 83 10.13 -8.30 -1.16
C SER A 83 10.02 -7.20 -2.23
N VAL A 84 9.19 -6.18 -1.99
CA VAL A 84 9.05 -5.02 -2.88
C VAL A 84 10.37 -4.23 -2.95
N LEU A 85 11.05 -4.05 -1.83
CA LEU A 85 12.34 -3.35 -1.79
C LEU A 85 13.43 -4.09 -2.56
N VAL A 86 13.51 -5.42 -2.42
CA VAL A 86 14.43 -6.27 -3.19
C VAL A 86 14.11 -6.18 -4.68
N TYR A 87 12.82 -6.24 -5.05
CA TYR A 87 12.39 -6.11 -6.43
C TYR A 87 12.73 -4.72 -7.00
N PHE A 88 12.48 -3.65 -6.24
CA PHE A 88 12.87 -2.28 -6.59
C PHE A 88 14.36 -2.15 -6.92
N PHE A 89 15.25 -2.72 -6.08
CA PHE A 89 16.70 -2.65 -6.33
C PHE A 89 17.17 -3.54 -7.48
N ARG A 90 16.43 -4.58 -7.83
CA ARG A 90 16.71 -5.45 -8.98
C ARG A 90 16.15 -4.90 -10.29
N THR A 91 15.16 -4.00 -10.24
CA THR A 91 14.53 -3.41 -11.42
C THR A 91 15.52 -2.53 -12.19
N PRO A 92 15.60 -2.66 -13.54
CA PRO A 92 16.41 -1.77 -14.39
C PRO A 92 15.98 -0.31 -14.27
N ARG A 93 16.90 0.62 -14.56
CA ARG A 93 16.62 2.07 -14.53
C ARG A 93 15.64 2.52 -15.62
N SER A 94 15.54 1.75 -16.70
CA SER A 94 14.63 2.03 -17.81
C SER A 94 13.15 1.78 -17.48
N ASP A 95 12.88 1.09 -16.36
CA ASP A 95 11.53 0.63 -16.02
C ASP A 95 10.89 1.56 -14.98
N ASP A 96 10.72 2.83 -15.35
CA ASP A 96 10.17 3.88 -14.48
C ASP A 96 8.81 3.54 -13.90
N ARG A 97 7.96 2.83 -14.67
CA ARG A 97 6.64 2.40 -14.20
C ARG A 97 6.75 1.41 -13.05
N VAL A 98 7.63 0.43 -13.19
CA VAL A 98 7.86 -0.59 -12.15
C VAL A 98 8.47 0.05 -10.91
N LEU A 99 9.43 0.98 -11.07
CA LEU A 99 10.01 1.74 -9.96
C LEU A 99 8.96 2.61 -9.26
N GLY A 100 8.09 3.29 -10.02
CA GLY A 100 6.97 4.06 -9.49
C GLY A 100 5.96 3.18 -8.74
N ALA A 101 5.59 2.04 -9.32
CA ALA A 101 4.71 1.06 -8.69
C ALA A 101 5.28 0.53 -7.37
N CYS A 102 6.57 0.18 -7.34
CA CYS A 102 7.25 -0.24 -6.11
C CYS A 102 7.24 0.86 -5.05
N SER A 103 7.40 2.13 -5.44
CA SER A 103 7.34 3.26 -4.51
C SER A 103 5.96 3.42 -3.88
N LEU A 104 4.89 3.30 -4.68
CA LEU A 104 3.52 3.32 -4.19
C LEU A 104 3.25 2.15 -3.23
N LEU A 105 3.65 0.94 -3.61
CA LEU A 105 3.51 -0.25 -2.75
C LEU A 105 4.28 -0.11 -1.44
N LEU A 106 5.54 0.34 -1.49
CA LEU A 106 6.35 0.56 -0.28
C LEU A 106 5.70 1.57 0.66
N ALA A 107 5.25 2.70 0.13
CA ALA A 107 4.60 3.74 0.92
C ALA A 107 3.38 3.20 1.67
N GLY A 108 2.47 2.52 0.96
CA GLY A 108 1.25 1.98 1.55
C GLY A 108 1.51 0.81 2.52
N ILE A 109 2.38 -0.13 2.15
CA ILE A 109 2.75 -1.25 3.04
C ILE A 109 3.36 -0.71 4.34
N LEU A 110 4.30 0.24 4.27
CA LEU A 110 4.93 0.84 5.45
C LEU A 110 3.94 1.66 6.28
N GLY A 111 2.99 2.37 5.65
CA GLY A 111 1.93 3.08 6.35
C GLY A 111 1.10 2.16 7.24
N ASN A 112 0.56 1.09 6.66
CA ASN A 112 -0.25 0.12 7.38
C ASN A 112 0.56 -0.76 8.35
N LEU A 113 1.83 -1.03 8.04
CA LEU A 113 2.77 -1.70 8.95
C LEU A 113 3.01 -0.87 10.22
N THR A 114 3.23 0.43 10.06
CA THR A 114 3.46 1.36 11.17
C THR A 114 2.27 1.37 12.13
N ASP A 115 1.06 1.44 11.62
CA ASP A 115 -0.16 1.40 12.43
C ASP A 115 -0.26 0.08 13.20
N ARG A 116 -0.11 -1.07 12.53
CA ARG A 116 -0.17 -2.38 13.18
C ARG A 116 0.92 -2.56 14.23
N ALA A 117 2.14 -2.10 13.95
CA ALA A 117 3.26 -2.18 14.89
C ALA A 117 3.06 -1.29 16.13
N ARG A 118 2.41 -0.13 16.00
CA ARG A 118 2.19 0.83 17.09
C ARG A 118 0.88 0.59 17.83
N LEU A 119 -0.21 0.38 17.09
CA LEU A 119 -1.57 0.40 17.61
C LEU A 119 -2.19 -1.00 17.71
N GLY A 120 -1.74 -1.96 16.88
CA GLY A 120 -2.34 -3.28 16.73
C GLY A 120 -3.50 -3.34 15.73
N TYR A 121 -3.84 -2.23 15.10
CA TYR A 121 -4.87 -2.09 14.05
C TYR A 121 -4.43 -1.04 13.04
N VAL A 122 -5.13 -0.94 11.91
CA VAL A 122 -4.95 0.12 10.92
C VAL A 122 -6.07 1.15 11.10
N ILE A 123 -5.73 2.43 10.95
CA ILE A 123 -6.70 3.53 10.96
C ILE A 123 -7.23 3.72 9.55
N ASP A 124 -8.52 3.45 9.35
CA ASP A 124 -9.24 3.69 8.11
C ASP A 124 -10.21 4.87 8.30
N PHE A 125 -10.43 5.67 7.24
CA PHE A 125 -11.26 6.86 7.41
C PHE A 125 -11.97 7.34 6.15
N ILE A 126 -11.77 6.69 4.99
CA ILE A 126 -12.43 7.05 3.72
C ILE A 126 -13.53 6.03 3.47
N LEU A 127 -14.78 6.46 3.47
CA LEU A 127 -15.96 5.64 3.17
C LEU A 127 -16.55 6.06 1.82
N LEU A 128 -16.51 5.14 0.86
CA LEU A 128 -17.25 5.30 -0.40
C LEU A 128 -18.56 4.55 -0.32
N HIS A 129 -19.64 5.18 -0.76
CA HIS A 129 -20.96 4.56 -0.81
C HIS A 129 -21.80 5.06 -1.99
N ALA A 130 -22.76 4.25 -2.41
CA ALA A 130 -23.74 4.61 -3.43
C ALA A 130 -25.07 3.97 -3.08
N GLY A 131 -26.05 4.78 -2.67
CA GLY A 131 -27.31 4.27 -2.12
C GLY A 131 -27.08 3.42 -0.87
N SER A 132 -27.55 2.17 -0.89
CA SER A 132 -27.36 1.22 0.22
C SER A 132 -26.03 0.46 0.19
N TYR A 133 -25.25 0.58 -0.89
CA TYR A 133 -23.97 -0.08 -1.02
C TYR A 133 -22.86 0.76 -0.39
N HIS A 134 -22.10 0.15 0.54
CA HIS A 134 -20.95 0.77 1.20
C HIS A 134 -19.70 -0.05 0.87
N TRP A 135 -18.68 0.62 0.34
CA TRP A 135 -17.37 0.03 0.20
C TRP A 135 -16.68 -0.02 1.59
N PRO A 136 -15.93 -1.08 1.92
CA PRO A 136 -15.17 -1.10 3.16
C PRO A 136 -14.32 0.17 3.32
N THR A 137 -14.36 0.76 4.51
CA THR A 137 -13.57 1.96 4.83
C THR A 137 -12.08 1.69 4.60
N PHE A 138 -11.36 2.63 4.04
CA PHE A 138 -9.94 2.52 3.69
C PHE A 138 -9.17 3.82 3.99
N ASN A 139 -7.88 3.86 3.68
CA ASN A 139 -6.99 4.98 3.93
C ASN A 139 -6.08 5.28 2.73
N VAL A 140 -5.17 6.27 2.87
CA VAL A 140 -4.22 6.66 1.82
C VAL A 140 -3.23 5.53 1.49
N ALA A 141 -2.79 4.77 2.50
CA ALA A 141 -1.90 3.62 2.28
C ALA A 141 -2.56 2.54 1.41
N ASP A 142 -3.85 2.22 1.65
CA ASP A 142 -4.59 1.25 0.84
C ASP A 142 -4.76 1.72 -0.60
N ALA A 143 -5.12 2.99 -0.80
CA ALA A 143 -5.20 3.60 -2.13
C ALA A 143 -3.85 3.53 -2.86
N SER A 144 -2.75 3.76 -2.14
CA SER A 144 -1.39 3.67 -2.68
C SER A 144 -1.02 2.23 -3.07
N ILE A 145 -1.36 1.24 -2.23
CA ILE A 145 -1.16 -0.20 -2.55
C ILE A 145 -1.95 -0.58 -3.80
N CYS A 146 -3.23 -0.21 -3.86
CA CYS A 146 -4.06 -0.49 -5.02
C CYS A 146 -3.51 0.14 -6.31
N ALA A 147 -3.12 1.41 -6.26
CA ALA A 147 -2.53 2.10 -7.42
C ALA A 147 -1.22 1.45 -7.87
N GLY A 148 -0.34 1.09 -6.93
CA GLY A 148 0.91 0.40 -7.21
C GLY A 148 0.69 -0.99 -7.82
N ALA A 149 -0.25 -1.76 -7.28
CA ALA A 149 -0.61 -3.08 -7.81
C ALA A 149 -1.20 -3.00 -9.23
N LEU A 150 -2.09 -2.04 -9.47
CA LEU A 150 -2.66 -1.80 -10.81
C LEU A 150 -1.59 -1.39 -11.83
N LEU A 151 -0.63 -0.56 -11.41
CA LEU A 151 0.47 -0.13 -12.28
C LEU A 151 1.40 -1.29 -12.64
N LEU A 152 1.72 -2.18 -11.68
CA LEU A 152 2.47 -3.41 -11.96
C LEU A 152 1.69 -4.37 -12.87
N ALA A 153 0.41 -4.56 -12.62
CA ALA A 153 -0.44 -5.40 -13.46
C ALA A 153 -0.49 -4.86 -14.89
N TYR A 154 -0.69 -3.56 -15.05
CA TYR A 154 -0.67 -2.90 -16.37
C TYR A 154 0.65 -3.12 -17.10
N ASP A 155 1.79 -2.95 -16.40
CA ASP A 155 3.11 -3.17 -17.01
C ASP A 155 3.31 -4.61 -17.45
N LEU A 156 2.88 -5.58 -16.64
CA LEU A 156 2.96 -7.01 -16.94
C LEU A 156 2.16 -7.38 -18.22
N PHE A 157 0.97 -6.80 -18.41
CA PHE A 157 0.14 -7.08 -19.60
C PHE A 157 0.66 -6.36 -20.85
N ARG A 158 1.36 -5.23 -20.70
CA ARG A 158 1.84 -4.44 -21.83
C ARG A 158 3.25 -4.81 -22.29
N SER A 159 4.09 -5.32 -21.40
CA SER A 159 5.44 -5.77 -21.77
C SER A 159 5.35 -7.08 -22.53
N PRO A 160 5.74 -7.16 -23.82
CA PRO A 160 5.87 -8.44 -24.51
C PRO A 160 6.90 -9.26 -23.72
N ARG A 161 6.52 -10.40 -23.21
CA ARG A 161 7.48 -11.37 -22.65
C ARG A 161 8.54 -11.59 -23.74
N SER A 162 9.78 -11.21 -23.47
CA SER A 162 10.93 -11.56 -24.30
C SER A 162 10.83 -13.06 -24.57
N GLN A 163 10.66 -13.40 -25.84
CA GLN A 163 10.59 -14.77 -26.30
C GLN A 163 11.84 -15.48 -25.77
N VAL A 164 11.62 -16.53 -25.00
CA VAL A 164 12.69 -17.49 -24.66
C VAL A 164 13.36 -17.85 -25.97
N PRO A 165 14.68 -17.61 -26.16
CA PRO A 165 15.34 -18.01 -27.39
C PRO A 165 15.10 -19.50 -27.61
N SER A 166 14.51 -19.88 -28.74
CA SER A 166 14.36 -21.30 -29.10
C SER A 166 15.74 -21.93 -29.07
N PRO A 167 15.89 -23.15 -28.49
CA PRO A 167 17.16 -23.85 -28.50
C PRO A 167 17.61 -23.97 -29.96
N LYS A 168 18.82 -23.48 -30.27
CA LYS A 168 19.42 -23.64 -31.59
C LYS A 168 19.49 -25.15 -31.85
N SER A 169 18.79 -25.61 -32.87
CA SER A 169 18.95 -26.97 -33.40
C SER A 169 20.40 -27.10 -33.89
N THR A 170 21.22 -27.81 -33.15
CA THR A 170 22.50 -28.30 -33.60
C THR A 170 22.23 -29.41 -34.59
N THR A 171 22.35 -29.15 -35.89
CA THR A 171 22.56 -30.12 -36.95
C THR A 171 24.04 -30.38 -37.09
#